data_24c9130540650b652320bbee117291ca
#
_entry.id   24c9130540650b652320bbee117291ca
#
_cell.length_a   1.000
_cell.length_b   1.000
_cell.length_c   1.000
_cell.angle_alpha   90.00
_cell.angle_beta   90.00
_cell.angle_gamma   90.00
#
_symmetry.space_group_name_H-M   'P 1'
#
loop_
_entity.id
_entity.type
_entity.pdbx_description
1 polymer ?
#
loop_
_entity_poly.entity_id
_entity_poly.type
_entity_poly.pdbx_seq_one_letter_code
_entity_poly.pdbx_strand_id
1 'polypeptide(L)'
;ALVARTAADVRDVIVEGESGIMNVTPPSERPLYEPSKRRLTWPNGNTATCFTADEPDSLRGPQFTHAWGDEVAAWRQTPDAAGMTAFDNLRVGTRLGTNPQIMVTTTPKRVPLLYALLDEAKKSNKVVVSRGSTMDNSGNLSSTYLETITGVYAGTRLAAQELYGEMLDSVEGALWTQEMLERSRHKVFPDHAPLRVIGVDPSVAENPRDE
;
A
#
# COMPACT_ATOMS: atom_id res chain seq x y z
N ALA A 1 0.07 -4.08 15.43
CA ALA A 1 0.86 -2.98 14.83
C ALA A 1 -0.05 -2.02 14.08
N LEU A 2 0.28 -0.74 14.12
CA LEU A 2 -0.27 0.31 13.27
C LEU A 2 0.89 0.87 12.45
N VAL A 3 0.81 0.80 11.14
CA VAL A 3 1.94 1.13 10.27
C VAL A 3 1.47 2.03 9.13
N ALA A 4 2.12 3.19 8.97
CA ALA A 4 2.00 4.01 7.77
C ALA A 4 3.39 4.30 7.20
N ARG A 5 3.46 5.05 6.11
CA ARG A 5 4.74 5.37 5.49
C ARG A 5 5.68 6.08 6.45
N THR A 6 5.22 7.16 7.09
CA THR A 6 6.00 7.98 8.03
C THR A 6 5.40 7.97 9.43
N ALA A 7 6.18 8.37 10.43
CA ALA A 7 5.68 8.52 11.79
C ALA A 7 4.60 9.61 11.92
N ALA A 8 4.68 10.65 11.09
CA ALA A 8 3.65 11.68 10.99
C ALA A 8 2.33 11.10 10.48
N ASP A 9 2.37 10.30 9.40
CA ASP A 9 1.15 9.68 8.85
C ASP A 9 0.48 8.76 9.87
N VAL A 10 1.25 8.00 10.67
CA VAL A 10 0.67 7.18 11.74
C VAL A 10 -0.04 8.04 12.76
N ARG A 11 0.60 9.13 13.23
CA ARG A 11 0.01 10.01 14.22
C ARG A 11 -1.20 10.77 13.67
N ASP A 12 -1.01 11.47 12.55
CA ASP A 12 -1.94 12.48 12.06
C ASP A 12 -3.11 11.87 11.25
N VAL A 13 -2.95 10.64 10.74
CA VAL A 13 -4.00 9.94 9.97
C VAL A 13 -4.58 8.78 10.76
N ILE A 14 -3.74 7.77 11.11
CA ILE A 14 -4.25 6.55 11.76
C ILE A 14 -4.76 6.82 13.18
N VAL A 15 -4.03 7.63 13.98
CA VAL A 15 -4.34 7.81 15.40
C VAL A 15 -5.27 9.00 15.62
N GLU A 16 -4.83 10.22 15.28
CA GLU A 16 -5.48 11.48 15.62
C GLU A 16 -6.29 12.10 14.46
N GLY A 17 -6.23 11.52 13.26
CA GLY A 17 -6.96 12.01 12.09
C GLY A 17 -8.47 12.04 12.30
N GLU A 18 -9.21 12.76 11.47
CA GLU A 18 -10.68 12.89 11.56
C GLU A 18 -11.35 11.52 11.58
N SER A 19 -10.90 10.60 10.75
CA SER A 19 -11.31 9.18 10.73
C SER A 19 -10.34 8.26 11.49
N GLY A 20 -9.47 8.83 12.30
CA GLY A 20 -8.47 8.10 13.09
C GLY A 20 -9.07 7.42 14.33
N ILE A 21 -8.31 6.50 14.88
CA ILE A 21 -8.75 5.64 16.01
C ILE A 21 -9.29 6.46 17.18
N MET A 22 -8.66 7.58 17.52
CA MET A 22 -9.09 8.43 18.65
C MET A 22 -10.44 9.07 18.41
N ASN A 23 -10.80 9.38 17.17
CA ASN A 23 -12.03 10.07 16.82
C ASN A 23 -13.20 9.13 16.52
N VAL A 24 -12.93 7.98 15.88
CA VAL A 24 -14.00 7.01 15.56
C VAL A 24 -14.35 6.08 16.72
N THR A 25 -13.46 5.94 17.72
CA THR A 25 -13.72 5.08 18.87
C THR A 25 -14.64 5.77 19.87
N PRO A 26 -15.75 5.11 20.31
CA PRO A 26 -16.64 5.64 21.32
C PRO A 26 -15.89 6.01 22.61
N PRO A 27 -16.29 7.07 23.32
CA PRO A 27 -15.60 7.55 24.52
C PRO A 27 -15.32 6.48 25.58
N SER A 28 -16.26 5.52 25.75
CA SER A 28 -16.12 4.41 26.72
C SER A 28 -15.07 3.38 26.36
N GLU A 29 -14.69 3.32 25.08
CA GLU A 29 -13.75 2.33 24.54
C GLU A 29 -12.46 3.00 24.02
N ARG A 30 -12.41 4.34 24.10
CA ARG A 30 -11.29 5.11 23.53
C ARG A 30 -9.98 4.76 24.22
N PRO A 31 -8.93 4.44 23.47
CA PRO A 31 -7.64 4.11 24.04
C PRO A 31 -6.95 5.36 24.60
N LEU A 32 -6.07 5.15 25.57
CA LEU A 32 -5.07 6.15 25.97
C LEU A 32 -3.95 6.12 24.93
N TYR A 33 -3.69 7.26 24.30
CA TYR A 33 -2.56 7.42 23.40
C TYR A 33 -1.38 8.06 24.12
N GLU A 34 -0.22 7.41 24.09
CA GLU A 34 1.06 7.87 24.63
C GLU A 34 2.04 8.11 23.47
N PRO A 35 2.11 9.35 22.91
CA PRO A 35 2.93 9.63 21.72
C PRO A 35 4.42 9.30 21.90
N SER A 36 4.98 9.58 23.08
CA SER A 36 6.40 9.32 23.39
C SER A 36 6.74 7.83 23.39
N LYS A 37 5.77 6.97 23.69
CA LYS A 37 5.88 5.52 23.63
C LYS A 37 5.40 4.94 22.30
N ARG A 38 4.84 5.76 21.43
CA ARG A 38 4.19 5.34 20.17
C ARG A 38 3.14 4.25 20.40
N ARG A 39 2.34 4.36 21.50
CA ARG A 39 1.47 3.28 21.95
C ARG A 39 0.07 3.77 22.29
N LEU A 40 -0.92 2.98 21.86
CA LEU A 40 -2.30 3.08 22.31
C LEU A 40 -2.57 1.93 23.29
N THR A 41 -3.33 2.22 24.36
CA THR A 41 -3.77 1.22 25.33
C THR A 41 -5.27 1.35 25.56
N TRP A 42 -6.02 0.32 25.23
CA TRP A 42 -7.48 0.27 25.40
C TRP A 42 -7.86 -0.08 26.85
N PRO A 43 -9.09 0.30 27.28
CA PRO A 43 -9.59 -0.04 28.62
C PRO A 43 -9.60 -1.54 28.94
N ASN A 44 -9.72 -2.39 27.92
CA ASN A 44 -9.67 -3.86 28.06
C ASN A 44 -8.24 -4.43 28.15
N GLY A 45 -7.21 -3.58 28.19
CA GLY A 45 -5.82 -3.99 28.27
C GLY A 45 -5.14 -4.28 26.94
N ASN A 46 -5.86 -4.26 25.83
CA ASN A 46 -5.25 -4.39 24.51
C ASN A 46 -4.32 -3.19 24.21
N THR A 47 -3.26 -3.45 23.48
CA THR A 47 -2.30 -2.40 23.09
C THR A 47 -2.04 -2.42 21.58
N ALA A 48 -1.80 -1.26 21.01
CA ALA A 48 -1.25 -1.12 19.66
C ALA A 48 0.01 -0.25 19.70
N THR A 49 0.99 -0.61 18.92
CA THR A 49 2.23 0.14 18.75
C THR A 49 2.30 0.69 17.34
N CYS A 50 2.72 1.95 17.24
CA CYS A 50 2.87 2.68 15.99
C CYS A 50 4.28 2.50 15.43
N PHE A 51 4.37 2.18 14.14
CA PHE A 51 5.60 1.98 13.38
C PHE A 51 5.57 2.79 12.09
N THR A 52 6.73 3.01 11.51
CA THR A 52 6.86 3.61 10.19
C THR A 52 7.48 2.62 9.20
N ALA A 53 6.96 2.61 7.97
CA ALA A 53 7.52 1.78 6.91
C ALA A 53 8.87 2.31 6.38
N ASP A 54 9.20 3.57 6.63
CA ASP A 54 10.52 4.14 6.32
C ASP A 54 11.64 3.55 7.18
N GLU A 55 11.31 2.88 8.32
CA GLU A 55 12.22 2.18 9.20
C GLU A 55 11.89 0.67 9.26
N PRO A 56 12.13 -0.13 8.20
CA PRO A 56 11.75 -1.53 8.13
C PRO A 56 12.28 -2.38 9.28
N ASP A 57 13.49 -2.08 9.76
CA ASP A 57 14.12 -2.79 10.87
C ASP A 57 13.36 -2.64 12.20
N SER A 58 12.61 -1.57 12.40
CA SER A 58 11.78 -1.36 13.59
C SER A 58 10.67 -2.41 13.73
N LEU A 59 10.25 -3.01 12.61
CA LEU A 59 9.25 -4.08 12.54
C LEU A 59 9.85 -5.48 12.80
N ARG A 60 11.17 -5.59 12.87
CA ARG A 60 11.86 -6.85 13.19
C ARG A 60 11.92 -7.04 14.70
N GLY A 61 11.56 -8.22 15.17
CA GLY A 61 11.58 -8.57 16.59
C GLY A 61 10.23 -8.45 17.26
N PRO A 62 9.48 -7.34 17.17
CA PRO A 62 8.12 -7.28 17.69
C PRO A 62 7.23 -8.38 17.10
N GLN A 63 6.22 -8.78 17.88
CA GLN A 63 5.26 -9.81 17.46
C GLN A 63 3.85 -9.29 17.67
N PHE A 64 2.98 -9.54 16.68
CA PHE A 64 1.63 -9.00 16.65
C PHE A 64 0.59 -10.09 16.46
N THR A 65 -0.59 -9.90 17.04
CA THR A 65 -1.79 -10.67 16.72
C THR A 65 -2.45 -10.13 15.47
N HIS A 66 -2.51 -8.78 15.37
CA HIS A 66 -3.11 -8.05 14.27
C HIS A 66 -2.23 -6.89 13.86
N ALA A 67 -2.30 -6.55 12.59
CA ALA A 67 -1.63 -5.38 12.05
C ALA A 67 -2.53 -4.63 11.06
N TRP A 68 -2.36 -3.32 11.01
CA TRP A 68 -2.96 -2.47 9.99
C TRP A 68 -1.84 -1.69 9.31
N GLY A 69 -1.70 -1.89 8.00
CA GLY A 69 -0.82 -1.13 7.12
C GLY A 69 -1.64 -0.17 6.27
N ASP A 70 -1.45 1.13 6.48
CA ASP A 70 -2.14 2.17 5.74
C ASP A 70 -1.30 2.71 4.60
N GLU A 71 -1.94 2.93 3.44
CA GLU A 71 -1.33 3.41 2.19
C GLU A 71 -0.07 2.63 1.78
N VAL A 72 -0.15 1.29 1.84
CA VAL A 72 1.02 0.41 1.58
C VAL A 72 1.63 0.58 0.20
N ALA A 73 0.88 1.07 -0.79
CA ALA A 73 1.42 1.40 -2.12
C ALA A 73 2.34 2.63 -2.11
N ALA A 74 2.32 3.44 -1.05
CA ALA A 74 3.23 4.56 -0.86
C ALA A 74 4.49 4.19 -0.07
N TRP A 75 4.56 2.97 0.47
CA TRP A 75 5.72 2.52 1.24
C TRP A 75 6.93 2.29 0.32
N ARG A 76 8.12 2.55 0.86
CA ARG A 76 9.34 2.19 0.14
C ARG A 76 9.43 0.69 -0.03
N GLN A 77 9.63 0.26 -1.26
CA GLN A 77 9.82 -1.16 -1.59
C GLN A 77 11.29 -1.60 -1.47
N THR A 78 12.15 -0.73 -0.92
CA THR A 78 13.58 -1.03 -0.73
C THR A 78 13.73 -2.00 0.43
N PRO A 79 14.38 -3.16 0.21
CA PRO A 79 14.66 -4.10 1.27
C PRO A 79 15.65 -3.55 2.30
N ASP A 80 15.56 -4.05 3.53
CA ASP A 80 16.55 -3.84 4.59
C ASP A 80 17.86 -4.63 4.31
N ALA A 81 18.80 -4.58 5.24
CA ALA A 81 20.06 -5.32 5.15
C ALA A 81 19.89 -6.86 5.07
N ALA A 82 18.74 -7.37 5.50
CA ALA A 82 18.40 -8.79 5.41
C ALA A 82 17.59 -9.13 4.14
N GLY A 83 17.38 -8.17 3.24
CA GLY A 83 16.63 -8.37 2.01
C GLY A 83 15.09 -8.33 2.18
N MET A 84 14.59 -7.81 3.30
CA MET A 84 13.16 -7.74 3.61
C MET A 84 12.63 -6.32 3.54
N THR A 85 11.47 -6.14 2.92
CA THR A 85 10.75 -4.86 2.95
C THR A 85 10.04 -4.66 4.29
N ALA A 86 9.53 -3.44 4.54
CA ALA A 86 8.72 -3.17 5.72
C ALA A 86 7.47 -4.09 5.77
N PHE A 87 6.86 -4.38 4.63
CA PHE A 87 5.71 -5.29 4.55
C PHE A 87 6.08 -6.74 4.87
N ASP A 88 7.24 -7.21 4.41
CA ASP A 88 7.74 -8.55 4.73
C ASP A 88 7.98 -8.70 6.23
N ASN A 89 8.64 -7.70 6.86
CA ASN A 89 8.88 -7.68 8.30
C ASN A 89 7.56 -7.66 9.09
N LEU A 90 6.57 -6.85 8.66
CA LEU A 90 5.24 -6.82 9.25
C LEU A 90 4.54 -8.18 9.14
N ARG A 91 4.61 -8.82 7.98
CA ARG A 91 4.01 -10.14 7.72
C ARG A 91 4.64 -11.22 8.61
N VAL A 92 5.96 -11.24 8.73
CA VAL A 92 6.67 -12.17 9.60
C VAL A 92 6.40 -11.90 11.09
N GLY A 93 6.26 -10.62 11.47
CA GLY A 93 5.94 -10.20 12.85
C GLY A 93 4.52 -10.52 13.27
N THR A 94 3.56 -10.58 12.33
CA THR A 94 2.15 -10.86 12.62
C THR A 94 1.93 -12.37 12.71
N ARG A 95 2.21 -12.93 13.88
CA ARG A 95 2.26 -14.40 14.12
C ARG A 95 1.74 -14.86 15.47
N LEU A 96 1.24 -13.95 16.32
CA LEU A 96 0.71 -14.31 17.64
C LEU A 96 -0.79 -14.64 17.56
N GLY A 97 -1.22 -15.45 18.51
CA GLY A 97 -2.62 -15.84 18.65
C GLY A 97 -3.02 -16.96 17.69
N THR A 98 -4.30 -17.29 17.69
CA THR A 98 -4.85 -18.40 16.89
C THR A 98 -5.19 -18.00 15.46
N ASN A 99 -5.38 -16.70 15.21
CA ASN A 99 -5.77 -16.17 13.89
C ASN A 99 -5.12 -14.80 13.65
N PRO A 100 -3.80 -14.75 13.39
CA PRO A 100 -3.13 -13.49 13.10
C PRO A 100 -3.61 -12.94 11.76
N GLN A 101 -3.90 -11.62 11.73
CA GLN A 101 -4.45 -10.97 10.55
C GLN A 101 -3.74 -9.65 10.25
N ILE A 102 -3.63 -9.33 8.97
CA ILE A 102 -3.13 -8.03 8.49
C ILE A 102 -4.23 -7.39 7.66
N MET A 103 -4.64 -6.20 8.05
CA MET A 103 -5.48 -5.33 7.23
C MET A 103 -4.57 -4.38 6.45
N VAL A 104 -4.89 -4.17 5.19
CA VAL A 104 -4.17 -3.28 4.29
C VAL A 104 -5.16 -2.31 3.66
N THR A 105 -4.87 -1.03 3.78
CA THR A 105 -5.59 0.04 3.07
C THR A 105 -4.63 0.72 2.09
N THR A 106 -5.12 1.05 0.90
CA THR A 106 -4.30 1.74 -0.09
C THR A 106 -5.10 2.20 -1.30
N THR A 107 -4.67 3.30 -1.90
CA THR A 107 -5.04 3.65 -3.28
C THR A 107 -4.29 2.72 -4.24
N PRO A 108 -4.94 2.17 -5.28
CA PRO A 108 -4.28 1.24 -6.19
C PRO A 108 -3.22 1.95 -7.04
N LYS A 109 -1.96 1.56 -6.84
CA LYS A 109 -0.80 2.02 -7.60
C LYS A 109 -0.03 0.83 -8.15
N ARG A 110 0.76 1.07 -9.22
CA ARG A 110 1.58 0.03 -9.84
C ARG A 110 2.84 -0.23 -9.04
N VAL A 111 2.68 -0.92 -7.93
CA VAL A 111 3.82 -1.35 -7.10
C VAL A 111 3.86 -2.87 -7.00
N PRO A 112 5.06 -3.48 -6.97
CA PRO A 112 5.22 -4.93 -6.90
C PRO A 112 4.40 -5.58 -5.78
N LEU A 113 4.33 -4.93 -4.62
CA LEU A 113 3.58 -5.42 -3.47
C LEU A 113 2.09 -5.64 -3.80
N LEU A 114 1.43 -4.66 -4.44
CA LEU A 114 0.01 -4.80 -4.77
C LEU A 114 -0.25 -5.89 -5.79
N TYR A 115 0.61 -6.02 -6.80
CA TYR A 115 0.52 -7.12 -7.75
C TYR A 115 0.67 -8.49 -7.07
N ALA A 116 1.61 -8.61 -6.14
CA ALA A 116 1.81 -9.84 -5.37
C ALA A 116 0.59 -10.19 -4.51
N LEU A 117 0.00 -9.21 -3.81
CA LEU A 117 -1.20 -9.41 -2.99
C LEU A 117 -2.42 -9.79 -3.85
N LEU A 118 -2.62 -9.12 -4.99
CA LEU A 118 -3.71 -9.44 -5.91
C LEU A 118 -3.55 -10.83 -6.54
N ASP A 119 -2.33 -11.23 -6.85
CA ASP A 119 -2.04 -12.56 -7.37
C ASP A 119 -2.24 -13.64 -6.30
N GLU A 120 -1.83 -13.38 -5.07
CA GLU A 120 -2.10 -14.25 -3.92
C GLU A 120 -3.62 -14.42 -3.68
N ALA A 121 -4.39 -13.34 -3.80
CA ALA A 121 -5.84 -13.37 -3.67
C ALA A 121 -6.52 -14.25 -4.74
N LYS A 122 -5.97 -14.28 -5.97
CA LYS A 122 -6.46 -15.15 -7.04
C LYS A 122 -6.13 -16.63 -6.81
N LYS A 123 -5.02 -16.91 -6.13
CA LYS A 123 -4.49 -18.27 -5.95
C LYS A 123 -4.92 -18.94 -4.65
N SER A 124 -5.36 -18.16 -3.67
CA SER A 124 -5.69 -18.68 -2.34
C SER A 124 -6.80 -17.85 -1.66
N ASN A 125 -7.50 -18.47 -0.72
CA ASN A 125 -8.50 -17.78 0.12
C ASN A 125 -7.86 -17.04 1.31
N LYS A 126 -6.53 -16.88 1.35
CA LYS A 126 -5.83 -16.21 2.45
C LYS A 126 -5.85 -14.71 2.34
N VAL A 127 -6.03 -14.18 1.15
CA VAL A 127 -6.13 -12.74 0.90
C VAL A 127 -7.52 -12.45 0.35
N VAL A 128 -8.23 -11.56 1.01
CA VAL A 128 -9.53 -11.04 0.58
C VAL A 128 -9.34 -9.61 0.13
N VAL A 129 -9.85 -9.28 -1.06
CA VAL A 129 -9.77 -7.94 -1.63
C VAL A 129 -11.17 -7.33 -1.65
N SER A 130 -11.30 -6.18 -1.00
CA SER A 130 -12.47 -5.31 -1.11
C SER A 130 -12.08 -4.04 -1.85
N ARG A 131 -13.00 -3.49 -2.63
CA ARG A 131 -12.82 -2.24 -3.37
C ARG A 131 -13.98 -1.32 -3.05
N GLY A 132 -13.68 -0.04 -2.96
CA GLY A 132 -14.65 1.03 -2.82
C GLY A 132 -14.24 2.20 -3.68
N SER A 133 -15.20 2.90 -4.22
CA SER A 133 -15.02 4.15 -4.95
C SER A 133 -15.29 5.35 -4.04
N THR A 134 -14.83 6.53 -4.45
CA THR A 134 -15.22 7.79 -3.80
C THR A 134 -16.73 7.97 -3.81
N MET A 135 -17.41 7.49 -4.87
CA MET A 135 -18.87 7.60 -5.00
C MET A 135 -19.60 6.72 -3.98
N ASP A 136 -19.04 5.57 -3.59
CA ASP A 136 -19.62 4.71 -2.54
C ASP A 136 -19.65 5.43 -1.17
N ASN A 137 -18.74 6.41 -0.97
CA ASN A 137 -18.66 7.23 0.23
C ASN A 137 -19.30 8.62 0.06
N SER A 138 -20.02 8.87 -1.03
CA SER A 138 -20.59 10.19 -1.35
C SER A 138 -21.47 10.79 -0.26
N GLY A 139 -22.18 9.95 0.50
CA GLY A 139 -23.02 10.41 1.62
C GLY A 139 -22.26 11.06 2.77
N ASN A 140 -20.95 10.84 2.89
CA ASN A 140 -20.09 11.43 3.91
C ASN A 140 -19.20 12.57 3.38
N LEU A 141 -19.33 12.90 2.10
CA LEU A 141 -18.50 13.92 1.43
C LEU A 141 -19.37 15.15 1.07
N SER A 142 -18.77 16.34 1.10
CA SER A 142 -19.50 17.54 0.71
C SER A 142 -19.83 17.52 -0.79
N SER A 143 -20.98 18.08 -1.18
CA SER A 143 -21.38 18.21 -2.59
C SER A 143 -20.35 19.01 -3.39
N THR A 144 -19.85 20.10 -2.83
CA THR A 144 -18.82 20.94 -3.46
C THR A 144 -17.54 20.17 -3.74
N TYR A 145 -17.11 19.30 -2.80
CA TYR A 145 -15.95 18.42 -3.02
C TYR A 145 -16.22 17.46 -4.17
N LEU A 146 -17.38 16.80 -4.17
CA LEU A 146 -17.76 15.83 -5.21
C LEU A 146 -17.83 16.51 -6.60
N GLU A 147 -18.43 17.69 -6.70
CA GLU A 147 -18.46 18.46 -7.93
C GLU A 147 -17.06 18.83 -8.42
N THR A 148 -16.21 19.31 -7.50
CA THR A 148 -14.84 19.72 -7.83
C THR A 148 -14.02 18.53 -8.32
N ILE A 149 -14.00 17.43 -7.57
CA ILE A 149 -13.18 16.27 -7.90
C ILE A 149 -13.67 15.58 -9.18
N THR A 150 -14.99 15.50 -9.36
CA THR A 150 -15.58 14.97 -10.59
C THR A 150 -15.23 15.85 -11.78
N GLY A 151 -15.32 17.19 -11.64
CA GLY A 151 -14.95 18.13 -12.69
C GLY A 151 -13.48 18.09 -13.08
N VAL A 152 -12.57 18.01 -12.08
CA VAL A 152 -11.13 17.97 -12.31
C VAL A 152 -10.69 16.66 -12.97
N TYR A 153 -11.26 15.54 -12.55
CA TYR A 153 -10.85 14.23 -13.04
C TYR A 153 -11.72 13.67 -14.17
N ALA A 154 -12.84 14.31 -14.51
CA ALA A 154 -13.75 13.85 -15.55
C ALA A 154 -13.01 13.54 -16.87
N GLY A 155 -13.19 12.33 -17.38
CA GLY A 155 -12.56 11.88 -18.62
C GLY A 155 -11.05 11.63 -18.55
N THR A 156 -10.45 11.74 -17.37
CA THR A 156 -9.03 11.41 -17.19
C THR A 156 -8.85 9.98 -16.69
N ARG A 157 -7.72 9.37 -17.01
CA ARG A 157 -7.35 8.04 -16.48
C ARG A 157 -7.12 8.06 -14.98
N LEU A 158 -6.70 9.21 -14.46
CA LEU A 158 -6.51 9.39 -13.02
C LEU A 158 -7.84 9.25 -12.26
N ALA A 159 -8.97 9.58 -12.90
CA ALA A 159 -10.29 9.30 -12.35
C ALA A 159 -10.51 7.81 -12.05
N ALA A 160 -10.06 6.92 -12.93
CA ALA A 160 -10.21 5.49 -12.73
C ALA A 160 -9.46 5.03 -11.46
N GLN A 161 -8.27 5.57 -11.21
CA GLN A 161 -7.48 5.25 -10.04
C GLN A 161 -8.01 5.93 -8.76
N GLU A 162 -8.18 7.25 -8.78
CA GLU A 162 -8.45 8.04 -7.56
C GLU A 162 -9.95 8.05 -7.19
N LEU A 163 -10.87 8.01 -8.18
CA LEU A 163 -12.31 8.03 -7.92
C LEU A 163 -12.93 6.64 -7.87
N TYR A 164 -12.47 5.73 -8.72
CA TYR A 164 -13.08 4.41 -8.85
C TYR A 164 -12.22 3.28 -8.26
N GLY A 165 -11.04 3.59 -7.73
CA GLY A 165 -10.15 2.59 -7.12
C GLY A 165 -9.68 1.52 -8.11
N GLU A 166 -9.56 1.87 -9.39
CA GLU A 166 -9.12 0.95 -10.44
C GLU A 166 -7.60 0.98 -10.62
N MET A 167 -7.00 -0.18 -10.78
CA MET A 167 -5.58 -0.27 -11.13
C MET A 167 -5.42 -0.05 -12.63
N LEU A 168 -4.68 1.00 -12.99
CA LEU A 168 -4.43 1.33 -14.40
C LEU A 168 -3.40 0.36 -14.99
N ASP A 169 -3.78 -0.48 -15.95
CA ASP A 169 -2.91 -1.52 -16.53
C ASP A 169 -1.93 -1.01 -17.60
N SER A 170 -2.13 0.18 -18.16
CA SER A 170 -1.26 0.72 -19.21
C SER A 170 -1.01 2.21 -19.05
N VAL A 171 0.10 2.71 -19.59
CA VAL A 171 0.36 4.16 -19.76
C VAL A 171 -0.17 4.57 -21.13
N GLU A 172 -0.93 5.67 -21.19
CA GLU A 172 -1.39 6.20 -22.47
C GLU A 172 -0.19 6.65 -23.30
N GLY A 173 -0.16 6.28 -24.59
CA GLY A 173 0.98 6.57 -25.45
C GLY A 173 2.21 5.68 -25.23
N ALA A 174 2.15 4.67 -24.37
CA ALA A 174 3.21 3.70 -24.23
C ALA A 174 3.46 2.97 -25.56
N LEU A 175 4.70 2.94 -26.00
CA LEU A 175 5.13 2.18 -27.20
C LEU A 175 4.83 0.68 -27.04
N TRP A 176 4.85 0.17 -25.80
CA TRP A 176 4.59 -1.22 -25.45
C TRP A 176 3.46 -1.30 -24.44
N THR A 177 2.41 -2.01 -24.80
CA THR A 177 1.36 -2.36 -23.83
C THR A 177 1.70 -3.69 -23.16
N GLN A 178 1.15 -3.92 -21.98
CA GLN A 178 1.33 -5.21 -21.29
C GLN A 178 0.87 -6.38 -22.17
N GLU A 179 -0.22 -6.21 -22.91
CA GLU A 179 -0.71 -7.21 -23.85
C GLU A 179 0.30 -7.51 -24.97
N MET A 180 0.93 -6.47 -25.55
CA MET A 180 1.97 -6.65 -26.54
C MET A 180 3.17 -7.41 -25.98
N LEU A 181 3.60 -7.09 -24.75
CA LEU A 181 4.70 -7.77 -24.06
C LEU A 181 4.35 -9.24 -23.79
N GLU A 182 3.15 -9.55 -23.28
CA GLU A 182 2.73 -10.92 -23.02
C GLU A 182 2.59 -11.74 -24.32
N ARG A 183 2.04 -11.16 -25.37
CA ARG A 183 1.96 -11.82 -26.69
C ARG A 183 3.35 -12.08 -27.30
N SER A 184 4.33 -11.24 -27.00
CA SER A 184 5.73 -11.36 -27.49
C SER A 184 6.58 -12.27 -26.62
N ARG A 185 6.08 -12.68 -25.44
CA ARG A 185 6.84 -13.51 -24.51
C ARG A 185 6.98 -14.93 -25.03
N HIS A 186 8.19 -15.35 -25.27
CA HIS A 186 8.52 -16.74 -25.58
C HIS A 186 8.83 -17.53 -24.32
N LYS A 187 8.22 -18.71 -24.18
CA LYS A 187 8.46 -19.61 -23.03
C LYS A 187 9.80 -20.34 -23.10
N VAL A 188 10.36 -20.44 -24.30
CA VAL A 188 11.64 -21.12 -24.55
C VAL A 188 12.49 -20.20 -25.42
N PHE A 189 13.74 -20.01 -25.01
CA PHE A 189 14.70 -19.25 -25.83
C PHE A 189 15.00 -20.06 -27.10
N PRO A 190 14.91 -19.49 -28.30
CA PRO A 190 15.18 -20.23 -29.53
C PRO A 190 16.67 -20.65 -29.56
N ASP A 191 16.94 -21.94 -29.79
CA ASP A 191 18.31 -22.49 -29.83
C ASP A 191 19.18 -21.86 -30.93
N HIS A 192 18.54 -21.32 -31.97
CA HIS A 192 19.19 -20.67 -33.08
C HIS A 192 18.68 -19.23 -33.28
N ALA A 193 19.23 -18.27 -32.52
CA ALA A 193 19.04 -16.86 -32.76
C ALA A 193 20.17 -16.40 -33.70
N PRO A 194 19.90 -16.07 -34.99
CA PRO A 194 20.91 -15.65 -35.93
C PRO A 194 21.57 -14.30 -35.58
N LEU A 195 20.91 -13.52 -34.73
CA LEU A 195 21.41 -12.23 -34.23
C LEU A 195 21.09 -12.09 -32.75
N ARG A 196 22.07 -11.74 -31.95
CA ARG A 196 21.90 -11.34 -30.55
C ARG A 196 22.22 -9.87 -30.39
N VAL A 197 21.26 -9.06 -29.97
CA VAL A 197 21.43 -7.63 -29.75
C VAL A 197 21.19 -7.34 -28.29
N ILE A 198 22.07 -6.58 -27.67
CA ILE A 198 21.93 -6.03 -26.35
C ILE A 198 21.69 -4.53 -26.52
N GLY A 199 20.47 -4.07 -26.19
CA GLY A 199 20.18 -2.65 -26.10
C GLY A 199 20.57 -2.16 -24.71
N VAL A 200 21.34 -1.09 -24.65
CA VAL A 200 21.67 -0.39 -23.41
C VAL A 200 21.00 0.98 -23.48
N ASP A 201 20.10 1.25 -22.53
CA ASP A 201 19.51 2.56 -22.33
C ASP A 201 20.17 3.17 -21.09
N PRO A 202 21.23 3.98 -21.24
CA PRO A 202 21.85 4.62 -20.09
C PRO A 202 20.88 5.66 -19.53
N SER A 203 20.59 5.59 -18.24
CA SER A 203 19.88 6.63 -17.53
C SER A 203 20.64 7.95 -17.66
N VAL A 204 20.05 8.92 -18.32
CA VAL A 204 20.57 10.29 -18.39
C VAL A 204 19.84 11.08 -17.30
N ALA A 205 20.29 10.95 -16.07
CA ALA A 205 19.81 11.81 -14.98
C ALA A 205 20.41 13.22 -15.20
N GLU A 206 19.58 14.21 -15.42
CA GLU A 206 20.00 15.63 -15.43
C GLU A 206 20.45 16.11 -14.04
N ASN A 207 20.20 15.32 -12.99
CA ASN A 207 20.53 15.67 -11.62
C ASN A 207 21.07 14.46 -10.86
N PRO A 208 22.31 14.51 -10.31
CA PRO A 208 22.91 13.40 -9.55
C PRO A 208 22.19 13.05 -8.24
N ARG A 209 21.03 13.66 -7.95
CA ARG A 209 20.22 13.42 -6.76
C ARG A 209 18.98 12.56 -7.01
N ASP A 210 18.78 12.13 -8.26
CA ASP A 210 17.65 11.31 -8.68
C ASP A 210 18.03 9.82 -8.84
N GLU A 211 19.15 9.41 -8.23
CA GLU A 211 19.58 8.02 -8.08
C GLU A 211 19.02 7.36 -6.83
#